data_1bc7353c7cbfe44c1dc8c3a1c5aec768
#
_entry.id   1bc7353c7cbfe44c1dc8c3a1c5aec768
#
_cell.length_a   1.000
_cell.length_b   1.000
_cell.length_c   1.000
_cell.angle_alpha   90.00
_cell.angle_beta   90.00
_cell.angle_gamma   90.00
#
_symmetry.space_group_name_H-M   'P 1'
#
loop_
_entity.id
_entity.type
_entity.pdbx_description
1 polymer ?
#
loop_
_entity_poly.entity_id
_entity_poly.type
_entity_poly.pdbx_seq_one_letter_code
_entity_poly.pdbx_strand_id
1 'polypeptide(L)'
;MKAVLLGYGTIGKGVEILCQKVEGLDLKEVFVLPQFVDLPYFSNDGEGMVTSDDVDIVFECLSGTEPANTLITKALEHGKHVITSNKAVVSPNLERYVSLAKQYGGSIQIEASVAGGIPFLDAILKLQKLEPIKGYAGIFNGTSNYILDQMQTNNLDLDTALKQAQALGYAEADPTNDVEGKDVFYKANITNMLAYQTGNDTILDPLGISKINKNDIELAKKKNKVIRHIALSVQDGNEFATVIAPAFLSKDNYLANVPSNYNAQLIYADSFDQIGYFGQGAGQLATAQAMLANAIDTMENTERKIDLKNHKKVNNSLLKENWIVRSSKDLNSLAPNLIEEGYVYFNDRDPQLIARIHSIDPDAMIALYK
;
A
#
# COMPACT_ATOMS: atom_id res chain seq x y z
N MET A 1 -28.30 1.28 9.48
CA MET A 1 -27.28 0.77 10.42
C MET A 1 -26.70 1.91 11.25
N LYS A 2 -26.29 1.63 12.47
CA LYS A 2 -25.67 2.59 13.38
C LYS A 2 -24.15 2.41 13.37
N ALA A 3 -23.43 3.51 13.21
CA ALA A 3 -21.99 3.50 13.10
C ALA A 3 -21.30 4.34 14.18
N VAL A 4 -20.09 3.98 14.52
CA VAL A 4 -19.14 4.79 15.30
C VAL A 4 -17.87 5.00 14.52
N LEU A 5 -17.17 6.10 14.81
CA LEU A 5 -15.94 6.49 14.14
C LEU A 5 -14.79 6.55 15.14
N LEU A 6 -13.74 5.81 14.94
CA LEU A 6 -12.52 5.83 15.72
C LEU A 6 -11.47 6.72 15.05
N GLY A 7 -11.25 7.91 15.65
CA GLY A 7 -10.29 8.90 15.15
C GLY A 7 -10.92 10.00 14.27
N TYR A 8 -10.58 11.25 14.56
CA TYR A 8 -11.14 12.45 13.91
C TYR A 8 -10.03 13.29 13.23
N GLY A 9 -9.06 12.58 12.62
CA GLY A 9 -8.03 13.17 11.76
C GLY A 9 -8.57 13.49 10.36
N THR A 10 -7.67 13.61 9.40
CA THR A 10 -8.03 13.93 8.00
C THR A 10 -9.06 12.95 7.44
N ILE A 11 -8.84 11.65 7.60
CA ILE A 11 -9.76 10.62 7.04
C ILE A 11 -11.07 10.59 7.81
N GLY A 12 -11.04 10.61 9.15
CA GLY A 12 -12.26 10.59 9.96
C GLY A 12 -13.21 11.75 9.67
N LYS A 13 -12.69 12.96 9.46
CA LYS A 13 -13.49 14.12 9.01
C LYS A 13 -14.12 13.86 7.64
N GLY A 14 -13.41 13.18 6.74
CA GLY A 14 -13.95 12.77 5.44
C GLY A 14 -15.08 11.76 5.57
N VAL A 15 -14.94 10.78 6.47
CA VAL A 15 -15.98 9.79 6.77
C VAL A 15 -17.24 10.48 7.31
N GLU A 16 -17.12 11.38 8.28
CA GLU A 16 -18.26 12.13 8.81
C GLU A 16 -18.99 12.92 7.72
N ILE A 17 -18.25 13.66 6.86
CA ILE A 17 -18.84 14.43 5.75
C ILE A 17 -19.64 13.52 4.81
N LEU A 18 -19.09 12.34 4.47
CA LEU A 18 -19.72 11.45 3.51
C LEU A 18 -20.82 10.58 4.13
N CYS A 19 -20.76 10.24 5.42
CA CYS A 19 -21.84 9.54 6.11
C CYS A 19 -23.18 10.23 5.96
N GLN A 20 -23.19 11.57 5.94
CA GLN A 20 -24.42 12.37 5.77
C GLN A 20 -25.11 12.15 4.41
N LYS A 21 -24.42 11.56 3.43
CA LYS A 21 -24.94 11.26 2.09
C LYS A 21 -25.46 9.83 1.95
N VAL A 22 -25.27 8.99 2.95
CA VAL A 22 -25.65 7.57 2.92
C VAL A 22 -26.96 7.38 3.70
N GLU A 23 -28.04 7.13 2.97
CA GLU A 23 -29.36 6.87 3.58
C GLU A 23 -29.30 5.57 4.41
N GLY A 24 -29.86 5.64 5.61
CA GLY A 24 -29.89 4.51 6.53
C GLY A 24 -28.59 4.24 7.31
N LEU A 25 -27.57 5.07 7.15
CA LEU A 25 -26.34 5.04 7.94
C LEU A 25 -26.35 6.23 8.95
N ASP A 26 -26.31 5.91 10.23
CA ASP A 26 -26.40 6.89 11.33
C ASP A 26 -25.09 6.86 12.15
N LEU A 27 -24.26 7.90 11.99
CA LEU A 27 -23.03 8.08 12.77
C LEU A 27 -23.38 8.60 14.17
N LYS A 28 -23.27 7.75 15.19
CA LYS A 28 -23.69 8.02 16.57
C LYS A 28 -22.66 8.78 17.37
N GLU A 29 -21.40 8.36 17.28
CA GLU A 29 -20.37 8.80 18.21
C GLU A 29 -18.99 8.73 17.52
N VAL A 30 -18.09 9.62 17.96
CA VAL A 30 -16.72 9.73 17.45
C VAL A 30 -15.73 9.59 18.60
N PHE A 31 -14.87 8.59 18.53
CA PHE A 31 -13.78 8.42 19.49
C PHE A 31 -12.64 9.41 19.19
N VAL A 32 -12.28 10.16 20.21
CA VAL A 32 -11.14 11.10 20.21
C VAL A 32 -10.32 10.96 21.47
N LEU A 33 -9.09 11.46 21.46
CA LEU A 33 -8.28 11.53 22.67
C LEU A 33 -8.94 12.48 23.70
N PRO A 34 -8.75 12.28 25.03
CA PRO A 34 -9.47 13.02 26.09
C PRO A 34 -9.40 14.54 25.95
N GLN A 35 -8.28 15.08 25.46
CA GLN A 35 -8.11 16.52 25.28
C GLN A 35 -8.91 17.13 24.13
N PHE A 36 -9.56 16.31 23.29
CA PHE A 36 -10.37 16.74 22.14
C PHE A 36 -11.86 16.44 22.30
N VAL A 37 -12.31 16.04 23.50
CA VAL A 37 -13.73 15.82 23.79
C VAL A 37 -14.39 17.18 24.03
N ASP A 38 -14.75 17.86 22.94
CA ASP A 38 -15.32 19.23 22.93
C ASP A 38 -16.73 19.31 22.32
N LEU A 39 -17.18 18.24 21.67
CA LEU A 39 -18.50 18.13 21.07
C LEU A 39 -19.34 17.04 21.76
N PRO A 40 -20.69 17.20 21.85
CA PRO A 40 -21.55 16.24 22.55
C PRO A 40 -21.51 14.80 22.06
N TYR A 41 -21.12 14.58 20.79
CA TYR A 41 -21.00 13.26 20.19
C TYR A 41 -19.54 12.75 20.15
N PHE A 42 -18.61 13.47 20.77
CA PHE A 42 -17.23 13.01 20.96
C PHE A 42 -17.08 12.29 22.29
N SER A 43 -16.40 11.15 22.25
CA SER A 43 -16.17 10.28 23.41
C SER A 43 -14.70 9.86 23.48
N ASN A 44 -14.24 9.55 24.68
CA ASN A 44 -12.94 8.87 24.89
C ASN A 44 -13.10 7.43 25.40
N ASP A 45 -14.33 6.90 25.43
CA ASP A 45 -14.62 5.50 25.73
C ASP A 45 -14.70 4.66 24.46
N GLY A 46 -13.56 4.42 23.84
CA GLY A 46 -13.50 3.61 22.62
C GLY A 46 -13.96 2.17 22.83
N GLU A 47 -13.72 1.58 24.00
CA GLU A 47 -14.17 0.21 24.29
C GLU A 47 -15.69 0.13 24.43
N GLY A 48 -16.30 1.01 25.19
CA GLY A 48 -17.76 1.06 25.31
C GLY A 48 -18.45 1.26 23.97
N MET A 49 -17.88 2.12 23.10
CA MET A 49 -18.40 2.34 21.75
C MET A 49 -18.40 1.07 20.89
N VAL A 50 -17.26 0.37 20.81
CA VAL A 50 -17.11 -0.78 19.89
C VAL A 50 -17.76 -2.06 20.40
N THR A 51 -18.10 -2.14 21.69
CA THR A 51 -18.77 -3.30 22.31
C THR A 51 -20.29 -3.10 22.47
N SER A 52 -20.80 -1.89 22.23
CA SER A 52 -22.23 -1.56 22.39
C SER A 52 -23.11 -2.38 21.46
N ASP A 53 -24.19 -2.95 21.99
CA ASP A 53 -25.21 -3.68 21.17
C ASP A 53 -25.94 -2.75 20.20
N ASP A 54 -25.90 -1.43 20.42
CA ASP A 54 -26.53 -0.40 19.58
C ASP A 54 -25.65 0.06 18.41
N VAL A 55 -24.53 -0.61 18.16
CA VAL A 55 -23.58 -0.31 17.08
C VAL A 55 -23.45 -1.50 16.14
N ASP A 56 -23.57 -1.23 14.84
CA ASP A 56 -23.41 -2.22 13.77
C ASP A 56 -22.05 -2.10 13.09
N ILE A 57 -21.63 -0.87 12.76
CA ILE A 57 -20.43 -0.56 11.95
C ILE A 57 -19.42 0.25 12.78
N VAL A 58 -18.16 -0.12 12.68
CA VAL A 58 -17.02 0.62 13.26
C VAL A 58 -16.11 1.11 12.14
N PHE A 59 -16.07 2.42 11.90
CA PHE A 59 -15.06 3.04 11.05
C PHE A 59 -13.79 3.28 11.84
N GLU A 60 -12.65 2.75 11.41
CA GLU A 60 -11.37 2.93 12.08
C GLU A 60 -10.44 3.78 11.22
N CYS A 61 -10.06 4.96 11.74
CA CYS A 61 -9.23 5.99 11.12
C CYS A 61 -8.13 6.50 12.06
N LEU A 62 -7.71 5.68 13.04
CA LEU A 62 -6.64 6.03 13.96
C LEU A 62 -5.27 5.96 13.27
N SER A 63 -4.30 6.66 13.82
CA SER A 63 -2.90 6.54 13.43
C SER A 63 -2.16 5.56 14.33
N GLY A 64 -1.21 4.80 13.76
CA GLY A 64 -0.43 3.82 14.50
C GLY A 64 -1.16 2.49 14.70
N THR A 65 -0.58 1.63 15.52
CA THR A 65 -1.08 0.27 15.73
C THR A 65 -1.95 0.14 16.98
N GLU A 66 -1.69 0.92 18.01
CA GLU A 66 -2.51 0.99 19.23
C GLU A 66 -3.05 2.41 19.45
N PRO A 67 -4.28 2.57 19.91
CA PRO A 67 -5.23 1.55 20.35
C PRO A 67 -6.03 0.87 19.23
N ALA A 68 -5.72 1.13 17.97
CA ALA A 68 -6.47 0.62 16.81
C ALA A 68 -6.63 -0.92 16.85
N ASN A 69 -5.54 -1.68 17.05
CA ASN A 69 -5.59 -3.14 17.10
C ASN A 69 -6.48 -3.66 18.23
N THR A 70 -6.40 -3.06 19.42
CA THR A 70 -7.25 -3.42 20.55
C THR A 70 -8.73 -3.18 20.24
N LEU A 71 -9.08 -2.01 19.69
CA LEU A 71 -10.46 -1.64 19.40
C LEU A 71 -11.05 -2.45 18.24
N ILE A 72 -10.29 -2.69 17.16
CA ILE A 72 -10.69 -3.58 16.06
C ILE A 72 -10.97 -4.99 16.58
N THR A 73 -10.06 -5.52 17.41
CA THR A 73 -10.22 -6.86 17.99
C THR A 73 -11.51 -6.97 18.78
N LYS A 74 -11.77 -6.02 19.71
CA LYS A 74 -12.99 -6.01 20.53
C LYS A 74 -14.26 -5.84 19.67
N ALA A 75 -14.22 -4.96 18.67
CA ALA A 75 -15.35 -4.80 17.75
C ALA A 75 -15.69 -6.13 17.05
N LEU A 76 -14.70 -6.81 16.50
CA LEU A 76 -14.90 -8.11 15.82
C LEU A 76 -15.37 -9.21 16.77
N GLU A 77 -14.86 -9.26 18.01
CA GLU A 77 -15.31 -10.20 19.06
C GLU A 77 -16.78 -9.97 19.49
N HIS A 78 -17.32 -8.76 19.21
CA HIS A 78 -18.74 -8.43 19.44
C HIS A 78 -19.57 -8.47 18.15
N GLY A 79 -19.07 -9.10 17.10
CA GLY A 79 -19.79 -9.31 15.85
C GLY A 79 -20.02 -8.04 15.02
N LYS A 80 -19.21 -6.98 15.25
CA LYS A 80 -19.34 -5.73 14.50
C LYS A 80 -18.72 -5.83 13.12
N HIS A 81 -19.20 -5.00 12.19
CA HIS A 81 -18.58 -4.78 10.88
C HIS A 81 -17.53 -3.68 11.00
N VAL A 82 -16.26 -4.04 10.85
CA VAL A 82 -15.13 -3.10 10.94
C VAL A 82 -14.68 -2.68 9.55
N ILE A 83 -14.54 -1.38 9.32
CA ILE A 83 -14.06 -0.78 8.08
C ILE A 83 -12.86 0.10 8.41
N THR A 84 -11.68 -0.24 7.89
CA THR A 84 -10.44 0.44 8.26
C THR A 84 -9.61 0.90 7.07
N SER A 85 -8.95 2.05 7.21
CA SER A 85 -7.94 2.55 6.29
C SER A 85 -6.50 2.36 6.79
N ASN A 86 -6.32 1.74 7.96
CA ASN A 86 -5.05 1.66 8.68
C ASN A 86 -4.21 0.44 8.25
N LYS A 87 -3.42 0.60 7.17
CA LYS A 87 -2.55 -0.47 6.66
C LYS A 87 -1.55 -1.00 7.68
N ALA A 88 -1.09 -0.16 8.62
CA ALA A 88 -0.07 -0.57 9.59
C ALA A 88 -0.61 -1.57 10.62
N VAL A 89 -1.89 -1.46 10.96
CA VAL A 89 -2.55 -2.42 11.86
C VAL A 89 -3.09 -3.62 11.08
N VAL A 90 -3.57 -3.42 9.85
CA VAL A 90 -4.13 -4.50 9.01
C VAL A 90 -3.05 -5.46 8.55
N SER A 91 -1.92 -4.96 8.03
CA SER A 91 -0.87 -5.81 7.44
C SER A 91 -0.41 -6.96 8.34
N PRO A 92 -0.08 -6.76 9.63
CA PRO A 92 0.33 -7.86 10.51
C PRO A 92 -0.83 -8.68 11.09
N ASN A 93 -2.08 -8.19 11.06
CA ASN A 93 -3.19 -8.77 11.81
C ASN A 93 -4.35 -9.27 10.96
N LEU A 94 -4.31 -9.13 9.63
CA LEU A 94 -5.47 -9.41 8.75
C LEU A 94 -5.99 -10.83 8.92
N GLU A 95 -5.12 -11.82 9.00
CA GLU A 95 -5.51 -13.24 9.17
C GLU A 95 -6.30 -13.43 10.47
N ARG A 96 -5.84 -12.82 11.56
CA ARG A 96 -6.54 -12.84 12.84
C ARG A 96 -7.89 -12.13 12.75
N TYR A 97 -7.96 -10.96 12.12
CA TYR A 97 -9.20 -10.21 11.97
C TYR A 97 -10.24 -10.96 11.14
N VAL A 98 -9.82 -11.58 10.04
CA VAL A 98 -10.70 -12.43 9.21
C VAL A 98 -11.23 -13.61 10.01
N SER A 99 -10.39 -14.24 10.84
CA SER A 99 -10.78 -15.35 11.71
C SER A 99 -11.81 -14.92 12.76
N LEU A 100 -11.57 -13.78 13.43
CA LEU A 100 -12.52 -13.22 14.42
C LEU A 100 -13.85 -12.83 13.77
N ALA A 101 -13.82 -12.13 12.65
CA ALA A 101 -15.02 -11.75 11.92
C ALA A 101 -15.89 -12.99 11.57
N LYS A 102 -15.24 -14.05 11.08
CA LYS A 102 -15.93 -15.33 10.79
C LYS A 102 -16.49 -16.01 12.04
N GLN A 103 -15.75 -16.00 13.14
CA GLN A 103 -16.15 -16.64 14.40
C GLN A 103 -17.35 -15.96 15.06
N TYR A 104 -17.39 -14.63 15.04
CA TYR A 104 -18.38 -13.83 15.77
C TYR A 104 -19.49 -13.23 14.89
N GLY A 105 -19.45 -13.47 13.58
CA GLY A 105 -20.53 -13.06 12.66
C GLY A 105 -20.45 -11.63 12.16
N GLY A 106 -19.33 -10.92 12.39
CA GLY A 106 -19.05 -9.61 11.83
C GLY A 106 -18.30 -9.68 10.49
N SER A 107 -17.74 -8.56 10.06
CA SER A 107 -16.85 -8.49 8.88
C SER A 107 -15.69 -7.51 9.08
N ILE A 108 -14.62 -7.69 8.32
CA ILE A 108 -13.52 -6.74 8.19
C ILE A 108 -13.41 -6.29 6.72
N GLN A 109 -13.50 -4.98 6.47
CA GLN A 109 -13.41 -4.36 5.16
C GLN A 109 -12.20 -3.41 5.14
N ILE A 110 -11.36 -3.52 4.11
CA ILE A 110 -10.02 -2.92 4.12
C ILE A 110 -9.65 -2.21 2.82
N GLU A 111 -10.61 -1.98 1.89
CA GLU A 111 -10.32 -1.35 0.60
C GLU A 111 -9.50 -0.06 0.75
N ALA A 112 -9.90 0.80 1.68
CA ALA A 112 -9.25 2.08 1.94
C ALA A 112 -7.81 1.99 2.47
N SER A 113 -7.35 0.81 2.89
CA SER A 113 -5.98 0.60 3.39
C SER A 113 -4.92 0.53 2.28
N VAL A 114 -5.33 0.25 1.03
CA VAL A 114 -4.44 0.18 -0.13
C VAL A 114 -5.01 1.03 -1.27
N ALA A 115 -4.17 1.86 -1.88
CA ALA A 115 -4.52 2.70 -3.03
C ALA A 115 -5.66 3.73 -2.79
N GLY A 116 -6.03 4.00 -1.54
CA GLY A 116 -6.97 5.06 -1.16
C GLY A 116 -8.34 4.93 -1.83
N GLY A 117 -8.67 5.84 -2.75
CA GLY A 117 -9.96 5.82 -3.47
C GLY A 117 -9.98 4.97 -4.73
N ILE A 118 -8.89 4.26 -5.05
CA ILE A 118 -8.81 3.36 -6.21
C ILE A 118 -9.35 1.98 -5.79
N PRO A 119 -10.38 1.40 -6.44
CA PRO A 119 -10.99 0.13 -6.04
C PRO A 119 -10.12 -1.07 -6.46
N PHE A 120 -8.93 -1.16 -5.90
CA PHE A 120 -7.90 -2.11 -6.31
C PHE A 120 -8.04 -3.48 -5.63
N LEU A 121 -8.25 -3.49 -4.30
CA LEU A 121 -8.42 -4.74 -3.57
C LEU A 121 -9.75 -5.41 -3.94
N ASP A 122 -10.82 -4.64 -4.09
CA ASP A 122 -12.11 -5.11 -4.56
C ASP A 122 -12.03 -5.70 -5.97
N ALA A 123 -11.24 -5.09 -6.84
CA ALA A 123 -10.99 -5.64 -8.17
C ALA A 123 -10.28 -7.01 -8.09
N ILE A 124 -9.24 -7.15 -7.26
CA ILE A 124 -8.56 -8.41 -7.01
C ILE A 124 -9.56 -9.46 -6.51
N LEU A 125 -10.33 -9.15 -5.47
CA LEU A 125 -11.33 -10.07 -4.89
C LEU A 125 -12.43 -10.45 -5.88
N LYS A 126 -12.73 -9.59 -6.85
CA LYS A 126 -13.69 -9.88 -7.93
C LYS A 126 -13.09 -10.78 -9.01
N LEU A 127 -11.90 -10.42 -9.51
CA LEU A 127 -11.25 -11.09 -10.63
C LEU A 127 -10.83 -12.53 -10.28
N GLN A 128 -10.30 -12.74 -9.09
CA GLN A 128 -9.86 -14.08 -8.63
C GLN A 128 -10.99 -15.11 -8.44
N LYS A 129 -12.26 -14.69 -8.54
CA LYS A 129 -13.39 -15.65 -8.53
C LYS A 129 -13.41 -16.58 -9.74
N LEU A 130 -12.85 -16.12 -10.86
CA LEU A 130 -12.79 -16.90 -12.10
C LEU A 130 -11.47 -17.65 -12.23
N GLU A 131 -10.35 -16.94 -11.99
CA GLU A 131 -9.01 -17.48 -12.17
C GLU A 131 -8.02 -16.86 -11.18
N PRO A 132 -6.89 -17.52 -10.88
CA PRO A 132 -5.87 -16.96 -10.00
C PRO A 132 -5.26 -15.67 -10.57
N ILE A 133 -5.01 -14.68 -9.72
CA ILE A 133 -4.19 -13.52 -10.06
C ILE A 133 -2.73 -13.98 -10.22
N LYS A 134 -2.12 -13.76 -11.37
CA LYS A 134 -0.73 -14.16 -11.66
C LYS A 134 0.30 -13.22 -11.03
N GLY A 135 -0.11 -11.99 -10.80
CA GLY A 135 0.76 -10.99 -10.21
C GLY A 135 0.14 -9.60 -10.26
N TYR A 136 0.89 -8.66 -9.76
CA TYR A 136 0.56 -7.24 -9.86
C TYR A 136 1.83 -6.39 -9.91
N ALA A 137 1.70 -5.17 -10.43
CA ALA A 137 2.71 -4.13 -10.31
C ALA A 137 2.03 -2.79 -10.01
N GLY A 138 2.71 -1.87 -9.33
CA GLY A 138 2.08 -0.57 -9.11
C GLY A 138 2.92 0.43 -8.35
N ILE A 139 2.48 1.68 -8.46
CA ILE A 139 2.89 2.81 -7.64
C ILE A 139 1.86 2.94 -6.53
N PHE A 140 2.27 2.66 -5.29
CA PHE A 140 1.40 2.60 -4.12
C PHE A 140 1.57 3.77 -3.14
N ASN A 141 2.56 4.64 -3.39
CA ASN A 141 2.85 5.78 -2.53
C ASN A 141 2.91 7.08 -3.33
N GLY A 142 2.01 8.01 -3.06
CA GLY A 142 1.91 9.27 -3.77
C GLY A 142 3.06 10.22 -3.48
N THR A 143 3.60 10.21 -2.25
CA THR A 143 4.71 11.08 -1.84
C THR A 143 5.99 10.74 -2.60
N SER A 144 6.39 9.46 -2.61
CA SER A 144 7.57 9.01 -3.35
C SER A 144 7.41 9.21 -4.86
N ASN A 145 6.19 8.99 -5.41
CA ASN A 145 5.94 9.26 -6.81
C ASN A 145 6.07 10.76 -7.13
N TYR A 146 5.50 11.65 -6.30
CA TYR A 146 5.65 13.09 -6.47
C TYR A 146 7.12 13.52 -6.47
N ILE A 147 7.90 13.06 -5.48
CA ILE A 147 9.32 13.40 -5.37
C ILE A 147 10.06 12.99 -6.65
N LEU A 148 9.94 11.74 -7.09
CA LEU A 148 10.59 11.25 -8.31
C LEU A 148 10.12 11.97 -9.58
N ASP A 149 8.81 12.30 -9.65
CA ASP A 149 8.25 13.06 -10.76
C ASP A 149 8.83 14.48 -10.84
N GLN A 150 8.96 15.18 -9.70
CA GLN A 150 9.58 16.50 -9.64
C GLN A 150 11.07 16.47 -9.98
N MET A 151 11.82 15.48 -9.49
CA MET A 151 13.22 15.26 -9.88
C MET A 151 13.35 15.06 -11.39
N GLN A 152 12.47 14.25 -11.98
CA GLN A 152 12.47 13.93 -13.42
C GLN A 152 12.06 15.13 -14.29
N THR A 153 11.00 15.85 -13.91
CA THR A 153 10.39 16.91 -14.72
C THR A 153 11.08 18.26 -14.53
N ASN A 154 11.37 18.63 -13.29
CA ASN A 154 11.89 19.94 -12.91
C ASN A 154 13.39 19.92 -12.57
N ASN A 155 14.05 18.78 -12.73
CA ASN A 155 15.47 18.58 -12.46
C ASN A 155 15.89 18.95 -11.01
N LEU A 156 15.00 18.73 -10.05
CA LEU A 156 15.26 18.97 -8.64
C LEU A 156 16.13 17.86 -8.05
N ASP A 157 16.84 18.17 -6.97
CA ASP A 157 17.38 17.13 -6.09
C ASP A 157 16.29 16.59 -5.16
N LEU A 158 16.56 15.44 -4.55
CA LEU A 158 15.62 14.74 -3.68
C LEU A 158 15.17 15.62 -2.51
N ASP A 159 16.09 16.31 -1.84
CA ASP A 159 15.79 17.13 -0.68
C ASP A 159 14.88 18.33 -1.03
N THR A 160 15.12 18.95 -2.18
CA THR A 160 14.30 20.06 -2.67
C THR A 160 12.89 19.56 -3.04
N ALA A 161 12.78 18.43 -3.73
CA ALA A 161 11.50 17.82 -4.09
C ALA A 161 10.71 17.36 -2.84
N LEU A 162 11.41 16.82 -1.84
CA LEU A 162 10.81 16.44 -0.55
C LEU A 162 10.27 17.67 0.20
N LYS A 163 11.03 18.76 0.29
CA LYS A 163 10.55 20.00 0.92
C LYS A 163 9.31 20.56 0.23
N GLN A 164 9.24 20.47 -1.10
CA GLN A 164 8.03 20.85 -1.84
C GLN A 164 6.84 19.92 -1.51
N ALA A 165 7.08 18.60 -1.42
CA ALA A 165 6.05 17.65 -1.01
C ALA A 165 5.51 17.97 0.39
N GLN A 166 6.39 18.32 1.34
CA GLN A 166 6.00 18.73 2.69
C GLN A 166 5.19 20.04 2.69
N ALA A 167 5.62 21.04 1.92
CA ALA A 167 4.91 22.31 1.81
C ALA A 167 3.48 22.15 1.20
N LEU A 168 3.29 21.16 0.32
CA LEU A 168 2.00 20.82 -0.27
C LEU A 168 1.15 19.87 0.60
N GLY A 169 1.68 19.40 1.73
CA GLY A 169 1.00 18.46 2.61
C GLY A 169 0.97 17.01 2.08
N TYR A 170 1.83 16.67 1.12
CA TYR A 170 1.97 15.29 0.62
C TYR A 170 2.90 14.45 1.48
N ALA A 171 3.82 15.07 2.21
CA ALA A 171 4.72 14.42 3.16
C ALA A 171 4.59 15.05 4.56
N GLU A 172 4.71 14.22 5.58
CA GLU A 172 4.83 14.66 6.97
C GLU A 172 6.25 15.17 7.27
N ALA A 173 6.45 15.73 8.48
CA ALA A 173 7.76 16.19 8.93
C ALA A 173 8.80 15.06 8.98
N ASP A 174 8.37 13.84 9.38
CA ASP A 174 9.16 12.62 9.24
C ASP A 174 8.66 11.81 8.02
N PRO A 175 9.35 11.90 6.87
CA PRO A 175 8.93 11.23 5.64
C PRO A 175 9.46 9.79 5.51
N THR A 176 10.08 9.23 6.54
CA THR A 176 10.79 7.94 6.50
C THR A 176 9.92 6.82 5.95
N ASN A 177 8.65 6.75 6.34
CA ASN A 177 7.73 5.72 5.86
C ASN A 177 7.52 5.78 4.33
N ASP A 178 7.55 6.97 3.76
CA ASP A 178 7.36 7.19 2.32
C ASP A 178 8.66 6.95 1.55
N VAL A 179 9.77 7.59 1.98
CA VAL A 179 11.03 7.56 1.23
C VAL A 179 11.78 6.24 1.35
N GLU A 180 11.62 5.51 2.48
CA GLU A 180 12.22 4.18 2.67
C GLU A 180 11.29 3.04 2.25
N GLY A 181 10.09 3.35 1.72
CA GLY A 181 9.19 2.37 1.13
C GLY A 181 8.37 1.53 2.13
N LYS A 182 8.35 1.88 3.42
CA LYS A 182 7.57 1.14 4.44
C LYS A 182 6.07 1.21 4.20
N ASP A 183 5.55 2.35 3.72
CA ASP A 183 4.14 2.49 3.33
C ASP A 183 3.79 1.49 2.21
N VAL A 184 4.66 1.39 1.20
CA VAL A 184 4.48 0.43 0.09
C VAL A 184 4.59 -1.01 0.59
N PHE A 185 5.47 -1.30 1.56
CA PHE A 185 5.63 -2.62 2.16
C PHE A 185 4.33 -3.12 2.81
N TYR A 186 3.68 -2.31 3.66
CA TYR A 186 2.40 -2.70 4.26
C TYR A 186 1.32 -2.95 3.21
N LYS A 187 1.23 -2.07 2.20
CA LYS A 187 0.26 -2.21 1.11
C LYS A 187 0.51 -3.45 0.25
N ALA A 188 1.77 -3.74 -0.06
CA ALA A 188 2.14 -4.94 -0.79
C ALA A 188 1.82 -6.23 -0.01
N ASN A 189 2.08 -6.27 1.30
CA ASN A 189 1.70 -7.40 2.14
C ASN A 189 0.19 -7.64 2.14
N ILE A 190 -0.62 -6.60 2.33
CA ILE A 190 -2.08 -6.72 2.26
C ILE A 190 -2.50 -7.23 0.88
N THR A 191 -1.92 -6.67 -0.19
CA THR A 191 -2.22 -7.07 -1.57
C THR A 191 -1.87 -8.53 -1.81
N ASN A 192 -0.70 -9.01 -1.34
CA ASN A 192 -0.29 -10.42 -1.45
C ASN A 192 -1.29 -11.34 -0.75
N MET A 193 -1.69 -11.00 0.48
CA MET A 193 -2.66 -11.81 1.22
C MET A 193 -3.97 -11.97 0.45
N LEU A 194 -4.49 -10.90 -0.14
CA LEU A 194 -5.72 -10.95 -0.91
C LEU A 194 -5.54 -11.59 -2.29
N ALA A 195 -4.55 -11.15 -3.06
CA ALA A 195 -4.33 -11.63 -4.43
C ALA A 195 -4.00 -13.12 -4.48
N TYR A 196 -3.29 -13.62 -3.48
CA TYR A 196 -2.84 -15.00 -3.42
C TYR A 196 -3.62 -15.85 -2.40
N GLN A 197 -4.59 -15.24 -1.71
CA GLN A 197 -5.43 -15.87 -0.69
C GLN A 197 -4.59 -16.58 0.39
N THR A 198 -3.51 -15.96 0.80
CA THR A 198 -2.50 -16.57 1.71
C THR A 198 -2.43 -15.82 3.04
N GLY A 199 -1.88 -16.47 4.05
CA GLY A 199 -1.48 -15.82 5.30
C GLY A 199 -0.34 -14.81 5.10
N ASN A 200 0.01 -14.10 6.16
CA ASN A 200 1.12 -13.15 6.16
C ASN A 200 2.45 -13.92 6.15
N ASP A 201 3.22 -13.78 5.07
CA ASP A 201 4.58 -14.31 4.97
C ASP A 201 5.56 -13.15 4.74
N THR A 202 6.81 -13.33 5.17
CA THR A 202 7.80 -12.26 5.15
C THR A 202 8.37 -12.08 3.74
N ILE A 203 8.00 -10.98 3.09
CA ILE A 203 8.64 -10.52 1.85
C ILE A 203 9.94 -9.76 2.15
N LEU A 204 10.73 -9.49 1.11
CA LEU A 204 11.97 -8.72 1.25
C LEU A 204 11.70 -7.30 1.74
N ASP A 205 12.63 -6.77 2.52
CA ASP A 205 12.63 -5.36 2.90
C ASP A 205 12.62 -4.48 1.65
N PRO A 206 11.89 -3.36 1.69
CA PRO A 206 11.79 -2.46 0.55
C PRO A 206 13.11 -1.73 0.30
N LEU A 207 13.43 -1.49 -0.96
CA LEU A 207 14.42 -0.51 -1.38
C LEU A 207 13.71 0.83 -1.55
N GLY A 208 14.05 1.81 -0.70
CA GLY A 208 13.50 3.16 -0.75
C GLY A 208 14.05 4.00 -1.90
N ILE A 209 13.62 5.25 -1.96
CA ILE A 209 14.08 6.24 -2.95
C ILE A 209 15.20 7.16 -2.41
N SER A 210 15.52 7.08 -1.13
CA SER A 210 16.48 7.97 -0.46
C SER A 210 17.88 8.00 -1.10
N LYS A 211 18.26 6.92 -1.78
CA LYS A 211 19.55 6.81 -2.48
C LYS A 211 19.50 7.29 -3.94
N ILE A 212 18.33 7.67 -4.46
CA ILE A 212 18.21 8.22 -5.82
C ILE A 212 18.73 9.66 -5.84
N ASN A 213 19.57 10.00 -6.82
CA ASN A 213 20.13 11.33 -6.99
C ASN A 213 19.99 11.85 -8.43
N LYS A 214 20.49 13.06 -8.70
CA LYS A 214 20.40 13.71 -10.02
C LYS A 214 21.09 12.90 -11.13
N ASN A 215 22.21 12.25 -10.84
CA ASN A 215 22.91 11.43 -11.85
C ASN A 215 22.06 10.26 -12.31
N ASP A 216 21.29 9.63 -11.40
CA ASP A 216 20.38 8.55 -11.73
C ASP A 216 19.24 9.06 -12.65
N ILE A 217 18.72 10.26 -12.37
CA ILE A 217 17.69 10.91 -13.18
C ILE A 217 18.23 11.27 -14.56
N GLU A 218 19.43 11.79 -14.66
CA GLU A 218 20.10 12.13 -15.93
C GLU A 218 20.36 10.87 -16.76
N LEU A 219 20.85 9.79 -16.13
CA LEU A 219 21.02 8.51 -16.80
C LEU A 219 19.68 7.97 -17.32
N ALA A 220 18.62 8.02 -16.51
CA ALA A 220 17.30 7.58 -16.94
C ALA A 220 16.82 8.36 -18.18
N LYS A 221 16.97 9.69 -18.19
CA LYS A 221 16.65 10.54 -19.35
C LYS A 221 17.48 10.14 -20.58
N LYS A 222 18.78 9.95 -20.42
CA LYS A 222 19.69 9.54 -21.49
C LYS A 222 19.30 8.19 -22.10
N LYS A 223 18.85 7.25 -21.26
CA LYS A 223 18.40 5.92 -21.67
C LYS A 223 16.90 5.88 -22.07
N ASN A 224 16.25 7.04 -22.26
CA ASN A 224 14.82 7.17 -22.58
C ASN A 224 13.90 6.49 -21.55
N LYS A 225 14.26 6.57 -20.27
CA LYS A 225 13.52 6.00 -19.14
C LYS A 225 13.10 7.07 -18.15
N VAL A 226 12.20 6.70 -17.24
CA VAL A 226 11.83 7.47 -16.04
C VAL A 226 12.00 6.59 -14.82
N ILE A 227 12.25 7.19 -13.67
CA ILE A 227 12.35 6.44 -12.41
C ILE A 227 11.01 6.55 -11.67
N ARG A 228 10.47 5.41 -11.24
CA ARG A 228 9.30 5.30 -10.36
C ARG A 228 9.62 4.34 -9.21
N HIS A 229 8.92 4.50 -8.07
CA HIS A 229 8.99 3.54 -6.96
C HIS A 229 7.81 2.58 -7.07
N ILE A 230 8.09 1.31 -7.30
CA ILE A 230 7.05 0.31 -7.57
C ILE A 230 7.14 -0.89 -6.63
N ALA A 231 6.00 -1.50 -6.36
CA ALA A 231 5.94 -2.90 -5.96
C ALA A 231 5.66 -3.75 -7.21
N LEU A 232 6.34 -4.88 -7.30
CA LEU A 232 6.16 -5.90 -8.33
C LEU A 232 6.05 -7.24 -7.66
N SER A 233 5.00 -8.00 -8.00
CA SER A 233 4.75 -9.31 -7.43
C SER A 233 4.30 -10.30 -8.49
N VAL A 234 4.71 -11.54 -8.33
CA VAL A 234 4.31 -12.67 -9.18
C VAL A 234 4.01 -13.89 -8.32
N GLN A 235 3.12 -14.76 -8.80
CA GLN A 235 2.91 -16.07 -8.19
C GLN A 235 2.97 -17.17 -9.23
N ASP A 236 3.42 -18.34 -8.79
CA ASP A 236 3.32 -19.60 -9.54
C ASP A 236 3.04 -20.76 -8.57
N GLY A 237 2.03 -21.55 -8.88
CA GLY A 237 1.61 -22.66 -8.03
C GLY A 237 1.37 -22.24 -6.57
N ASN A 238 2.15 -22.79 -5.66
CA ASN A 238 2.05 -22.53 -4.22
C ASN A 238 3.12 -21.55 -3.69
N GLU A 239 3.72 -20.79 -4.58
CA GLU A 239 4.78 -19.85 -4.27
C GLU A 239 4.50 -18.46 -4.84
N PHE A 240 5.07 -17.43 -4.23
CA PHE A 240 5.05 -16.07 -4.75
C PHE A 240 6.34 -15.32 -4.41
N ALA A 241 6.58 -14.24 -5.12
CA ALA A 241 7.68 -13.32 -4.84
C ALA A 241 7.22 -11.89 -5.00
N THR A 242 7.74 -10.99 -4.16
CA THR A 242 7.45 -9.56 -4.22
C THR A 242 8.73 -8.77 -4.00
N VAL A 243 8.94 -7.77 -4.82
CA VAL A 243 10.00 -6.78 -4.66
C VAL A 243 9.43 -5.38 -4.68
N ILE A 244 9.97 -4.53 -3.82
CA ILE A 244 9.63 -3.10 -3.74
C ILE A 244 10.93 -2.35 -3.97
N ALA A 245 10.99 -1.58 -5.05
CA ALA A 245 12.22 -0.91 -5.45
C ALA A 245 11.95 0.30 -6.37
N PRO A 246 12.89 1.25 -6.44
CA PRO A 246 12.97 2.14 -7.58
C PRO A 246 13.12 1.34 -8.87
N ALA A 247 12.53 1.83 -9.97
CA ALA A 247 12.56 1.17 -11.26
C ALA A 247 12.81 2.18 -12.39
N PHE A 248 13.78 1.90 -13.23
CA PHE A 248 14.01 2.61 -14.49
C PHE A 248 13.06 2.02 -15.53
N LEU A 249 11.93 2.68 -15.75
CA LEU A 249 10.86 2.22 -16.64
C LEU A 249 11.00 2.84 -18.03
N SER A 250 10.79 2.07 -19.09
CA SER A 250 10.63 2.61 -20.43
C SER A 250 9.42 3.54 -20.51
N LYS A 251 9.48 4.59 -21.33
CA LYS A 251 8.40 5.59 -21.45
C LYS A 251 7.08 5.04 -21.97
N ASP A 252 7.09 3.91 -22.64
CA ASP A 252 5.91 3.17 -23.08
C ASP A 252 5.29 2.30 -21.99
N ASN A 253 5.98 2.11 -20.86
CA ASN A 253 5.39 1.45 -19.70
C ASN A 253 4.28 2.31 -19.08
N TYR A 254 3.14 1.70 -18.78
CA TYR A 254 1.98 2.38 -18.19
C TYR A 254 2.35 3.16 -16.91
N LEU A 255 3.13 2.56 -16.00
CA LEU A 255 3.52 3.17 -14.74
C LEU A 255 4.50 4.34 -14.90
N ALA A 256 5.26 4.39 -16.01
CA ALA A 256 6.16 5.49 -16.31
C ALA A 256 5.45 6.84 -16.43
N ASN A 257 4.19 6.82 -16.87
CA ASN A 257 3.40 8.00 -17.20
C ASN A 257 2.48 8.47 -16.06
N VAL A 258 2.62 7.92 -14.87
CA VAL A 258 1.85 8.33 -13.68
C VAL A 258 2.42 9.62 -13.11
N PRO A 259 1.72 10.76 -13.19
CA PRO A 259 2.25 12.06 -12.80
C PRO A 259 2.07 12.36 -11.32
N SER A 260 2.86 13.28 -10.80
CA SER A 260 2.64 13.93 -9.50
C SER A 260 2.46 12.90 -8.35
N ASN A 261 1.48 13.11 -7.48
CA ASN A 261 1.15 12.25 -6.34
C ASN A 261 0.09 11.18 -6.64
N TYR A 262 -0.20 10.93 -7.91
CA TYR A 262 -1.13 9.86 -8.29
C TYR A 262 -0.52 8.48 -8.11
N ASN A 263 -1.41 7.52 -7.93
CA ASN A 263 -1.08 6.09 -7.87
C ASN A 263 -1.63 5.38 -9.11
N ALA A 264 -1.01 4.25 -9.45
CA ALA A 264 -1.55 3.35 -10.46
C ALA A 264 -1.14 1.91 -10.14
N GLN A 265 -2.04 0.97 -10.40
CA GLN A 265 -1.81 -0.45 -10.19
C GLN A 265 -2.21 -1.23 -11.44
N LEU A 266 -1.46 -2.30 -11.70
CA LEU A 266 -1.70 -3.28 -12.75
C LEU A 266 -1.98 -4.63 -12.08
N ILE A 267 -2.96 -5.36 -12.56
CA ILE A 267 -3.26 -6.74 -12.19
C ILE A 267 -3.03 -7.61 -13.41
N TYR A 268 -2.38 -8.76 -13.24
CA TYR A 268 -2.07 -9.72 -14.30
C TYR A 268 -2.81 -11.05 -14.08
N ALA A 269 -3.40 -11.59 -15.13
CA ALA A 269 -4.01 -12.92 -15.17
C ALA A 269 -4.01 -13.48 -16.59
N ASP A 270 -4.31 -14.78 -16.75
CA ASP A 270 -4.20 -15.45 -18.05
C ASP A 270 -5.25 -14.96 -19.06
N SER A 271 -6.47 -14.62 -18.60
CA SER A 271 -7.58 -14.27 -19.49
C SER A 271 -7.55 -12.85 -20.04
N PHE A 272 -6.81 -11.92 -19.42
CA PHE A 272 -6.84 -10.49 -19.82
C PHE A 272 -5.46 -9.84 -19.90
N ASP A 273 -4.38 -10.60 -19.77
CA ASP A 273 -3.00 -10.11 -19.74
C ASP A 273 -2.79 -9.08 -18.61
N GLN A 274 -3.30 -7.85 -18.75
CA GLN A 274 -3.24 -6.83 -17.70
C GLN A 274 -4.48 -5.93 -17.65
N ILE A 275 -4.88 -5.53 -16.45
CA ILE A 275 -5.86 -4.48 -16.19
C ILE A 275 -5.20 -3.40 -15.32
N GLY A 276 -5.37 -2.13 -15.72
CA GLY A 276 -4.78 -0.97 -15.01
C GLY A 276 -5.84 -0.15 -14.28
N TYR A 277 -5.47 0.33 -13.10
CA TYR A 277 -6.21 1.27 -12.26
C TYR A 277 -5.37 2.50 -12.01
N PHE A 278 -5.99 3.68 -12.03
CA PHE A 278 -5.31 4.96 -11.83
C PHE A 278 -6.19 5.91 -11.04
N GLY A 279 -5.61 6.66 -10.12
CA GLY A 279 -6.36 7.65 -9.34
C GLY A 279 -5.57 8.24 -8.18
N GLN A 280 -6.29 8.87 -7.26
CA GLN A 280 -5.73 9.37 -6.02
C GLN A 280 -5.56 8.23 -5.01
N GLY A 281 -4.30 7.88 -4.72
CA GLY A 281 -3.94 6.82 -3.78
C GLY A 281 -4.01 7.22 -2.30
N ALA A 282 -4.35 8.48 -2.01
CA ALA A 282 -4.54 9.04 -0.69
C ALA A 282 -5.41 10.30 -0.78
N GLY A 283 -5.84 10.83 0.35
CA GLY A 283 -6.62 12.06 0.44
C GLY A 283 -7.90 11.88 1.26
N GLN A 284 -8.35 12.96 1.88
CA GLN A 284 -9.48 12.96 2.81
C GLN A 284 -10.73 12.29 2.23
N LEU A 285 -11.25 12.83 1.14
CA LEU A 285 -12.51 12.36 0.56
C LEU A 285 -12.32 11.07 -0.27
N ALA A 286 -11.18 10.90 -0.93
CA ALA A 286 -10.92 9.71 -1.73
C ALA A 286 -10.86 8.46 -0.83
N THR A 287 -10.12 8.52 0.28
CA THR A 287 -10.04 7.40 1.23
C THR A 287 -11.36 7.17 1.97
N ALA A 288 -12.02 8.25 2.41
CA ALA A 288 -13.33 8.15 3.04
C ALA A 288 -14.39 7.55 2.10
N GLN A 289 -14.35 7.88 0.81
CA GLN A 289 -15.26 7.31 -0.19
C GLN A 289 -15.12 5.78 -0.27
N ALA A 290 -13.90 5.25 -0.29
CA ALA A 290 -13.68 3.79 -0.27
C ALA A 290 -14.24 3.15 1.02
N MET A 291 -14.08 3.81 2.18
CA MET A 291 -14.67 3.33 3.43
C MET A 291 -16.20 3.33 3.40
N LEU A 292 -16.81 4.39 2.85
CA LEU A 292 -18.27 4.47 2.73
C LEU A 292 -18.82 3.47 1.70
N ALA A 293 -18.09 3.20 0.60
CA ALA A 293 -18.45 2.15 -0.35
C ALA A 293 -18.50 0.78 0.36
N ASN A 294 -17.49 0.45 1.17
CA ASN A 294 -17.51 -0.77 1.98
C ASN A 294 -18.67 -0.79 3.00
N ALA A 295 -19.05 0.36 3.58
CA ALA A 295 -20.21 0.43 4.47
C ALA A 295 -21.52 0.15 3.72
N ILE A 296 -21.69 0.70 2.53
CA ILE A 296 -22.86 0.45 1.68
C ILE A 296 -22.93 -1.04 1.29
N ASP A 297 -21.81 -1.62 0.83
CA ASP A 297 -21.76 -3.06 0.52
C ASP A 297 -22.15 -3.90 1.74
N THR A 298 -21.73 -3.53 2.94
CA THR A 298 -22.11 -4.19 4.20
C THR A 298 -23.62 -4.05 4.47
N MET A 299 -24.18 -2.83 4.31
CA MET A 299 -25.61 -2.56 4.50
C MET A 299 -26.50 -3.36 3.52
N GLU A 300 -26.00 -3.58 2.32
CA GLU A 300 -26.66 -4.33 1.25
C GLU A 300 -26.39 -5.85 1.30
N ASN A 301 -25.54 -6.33 2.20
CA ASN A 301 -25.04 -7.69 2.29
C ASN A 301 -24.36 -8.16 0.98
N THR A 302 -23.65 -7.25 0.33
CA THR A 302 -22.90 -7.48 -0.93
C THR A 302 -21.40 -7.43 -0.74
N GLU A 303 -20.94 -7.24 0.50
CA GLU A 303 -19.52 -7.14 0.85
C GLU A 303 -18.74 -8.38 0.39
N ARG A 304 -17.53 -8.15 -0.10
CA ARG A 304 -16.64 -9.23 -0.52
C ARG A 304 -15.96 -9.86 0.69
N LYS A 305 -16.16 -11.15 0.85
CA LYS A 305 -15.53 -11.92 1.91
C LYS A 305 -14.06 -12.16 1.57
N ILE A 306 -13.19 -11.78 2.50
CA ILE A 306 -11.77 -12.11 2.44
C ILE A 306 -11.60 -13.56 2.86
N ASP A 307 -10.87 -14.33 2.05
CA ASP A 307 -10.61 -15.74 2.30
C ASP A 307 -9.11 -16.03 2.12
N LEU A 308 -8.46 -16.41 3.22
CA LEU A 308 -7.02 -16.64 3.29
C LEU A 308 -6.76 -18.15 3.47
N LYS A 309 -7.21 -18.96 2.49
CA LYS A 309 -7.20 -20.44 2.54
C LYS A 309 -5.84 -21.05 2.27
N ASN A 310 -5.00 -20.35 1.50
CA ASN A 310 -3.76 -20.89 0.98
C ASN A 310 -2.63 -20.59 1.98
N HIS A 311 -1.62 -21.47 1.99
CA HIS A 311 -0.38 -21.23 2.71
C HIS A 311 0.76 -21.18 1.68
N LYS A 312 0.71 -20.16 0.82
CA LYS A 312 1.76 -19.93 -0.17
C LYS A 312 3.04 -19.45 0.51
N LYS A 313 4.17 -19.85 -0.05
CA LYS A 313 5.51 -19.53 0.48
C LYS A 313 6.18 -18.47 -0.39
N VAL A 314 6.96 -17.61 0.24
CA VAL A 314 7.83 -16.70 -0.48
C VAL A 314 8.97 -17.47 -1.13
N ASN A 315 9.09 -17.35 -2.46
CA ASN A 315 10.22 -17.84 -3.24
C ASN A 315 10.73 -16.75 -4.18
N ASN A 316 11.74 -16.02 -3.74
CA ASN A 316 12.27 -14.89 -4.49
C ASN A 316 12.88 -15.29 -5.85
N SER A 317 13.18 -16.57 -6.08
CA SER A 317 13.70 -17.03 -7.39
C SER A 317 12.65 -17.03 -8.51
N LEU A 318 11.36 -16.84 -8.19
CA LEU A 318 10.31 -16.63 -9.20
C LEU A 318 10.45 -15.29 -9.94
N LEU A 319 11.01 -14.27 -9.28
CA LEU A 319 11.25 -12.95 -9.87
C LEU A 319 12.64 -12.90 -10.49
N LYS A 320 12.72 -13.03 -11.81
CA LYS A 320 13.94 -12.83 -12.59
C LYS A 320 13.87 -11.49 -13.29
N GLU A 321 14.67 -10.54 -12.84
CA GLU A 321 14.61 -9.15 -13.28
C GLU A 321 16.00 -8.62 -13.70
N ASN A 322 15.98 -7.56 -14.48
CA ASN A 322 17.19 -6.80 -14.74
C ASN A 322 17.35 -5.72 -13.67
N TRP A 323 18.59 -5.55 -13.22
CA TRP A 323 18.94 -4.60 -12.16
C TRP A 323 19.99 -3.61 -12.63
N ILE A 324 19.88 -2.39 -12.15
CA ILE A 324 20.89 -1.35 -12.29
C ILE A 324 21.33 -0.92 -10.91
N VAL A 325 22.64 -0.80 -10.71
CA VAL A 325 23.27 -0.52 -9.43
C VAL A 325 24.30 0.58 -9.58
N ARG A 326 24.23 1.59 -8.74
CA ARG A 326 25.30 2.56 -8.52
C ARG A 326 25.96 2.26 -7.19
N SER A 327 27.25 1.91 -7.23
CA SER A 327 28.05 1.52 -6.07
C SER A 327 29.39 2.23 -6.06
N SER A 328 29.89 2.54 -4.87
CA SER A 328 31.27 3.04 -4.65
C SER A 328 32.30 1.90 -4.60
N LYS A 329 31.84 0.65 -4.53
CA LYS A 329 32.67 -0.55 -4.39
C LYS A 329 32.67 -1.36 -5.66
N ASP A 330 33.70 -2.20 -5.81
CA ASP A 330 33.79 -3.15 -6.91
C ASP A 330 32.80 -4.30 -6.71
N LEU A 331 31.92 -4.50 -7.70
CA LEU A 331 30.92 -5.57 -7.74
C LEU A 331 31.26 -6.69 -8.72
N ASN A 332 32.48 -6.74 -9.29
CA ASN A 332 32.89 -7.74 -10.25
C ASN A 332 32.74 -9.19 -9.75
N SER A 333 32.89 -9.41 -8.44
CA SER A 333 32.68 -10.75 -7.82
C SER A 333 31.25 -11.26 -7.97
N LEU A 334 30.27 -10.40 -8.28
CA LEU A 334 28.87 -10.76 -8.52
C LEU A 334 28.56 -11.09 -9.99
N ALA A 335 29.59 -11.07 -10.85
CA ALA A 335 29.48 -11.32 -12.29
C ALA A 335 28.43 -10.46 -13.00
N PRO A 336 28.64 -9.14 -13.08
CA PRO A 336 27.74 -8.22 -13.78
C PRO A 336 27.77 -8.50 -15.30
N ASN A 337 26.69 -8.13 -15.98
CA ASN A 337 26.57 -8.23 -17.43
C ASN A 337 27.23 -7.05 -18.15
N LEU A 338 27.19 -5.87 -17.54
CA LEU A 338 27.73 -4.63 -18.11
C LEU A 338 28.14 -3.68 -16.99
N ILE A 339 29.22 -2.92 -17.19
CA ILE A 339 29.57 -1.76 -16.37
C ILE A 339 29.72 -0.58 -17.34
N GLU A 340 28.91 0.44 -17.16
CA GLU A 340 28.86 1.61 -18.02
C GLU A 340 28.56 2.87 -17.21
N GLU A 341 29.32 3.95 -17.43
CA GLU A 341 29.07 5.27 -16.85
C GLU A 341 28.95 5.29 -15.29
N GLY A 342 29.67 4.40 -14.60
CA GLY A 342 29.61 4.28 -13.15
C GLY A 342 28.44 3.44 -12.63
N TYR A 343 27.71 2.79 -13.51
CA TYR A 343 26.62 1.87 -13.18
C TYR A 343 26.95 0.44 -13.58
N VAL A 344 26.46 -0.48 -12.78
CA VAL A 344 26.63 -1.93 -12.94
C VAL A 344 25.28 -2.55 -13.26
N TYR A 345 25.20 -3.35 -14.31
CA TYR A 345 23.98 -3.98 -14.80
C TYR A 345 24.04 -5.48 -14.59
N PHE A 346 22.95 -6.02 -14.06
CA PHE A 346 22.73 -7.44 -13.87
C PHE A 346 21.44 -7.85 -14.58
N ASN A 347 21.52 -8.82 -15.48
CA ASN A 347 20.35 -9.30 -16.20
C ASN A 347 19.87 -10.62 -15.61
N ASP A 348 18.55 -10.83 -15.61
CA ASP A 348 17.93 -12.10 -15.24
C ASP A 348 18.38 -12.59 -13.84
N ARG A 349 18.38 -11.70 -12.85
CA ARG A 349 18.73 -12.01 -11.46
C ARG A 349 17.52 -11.93 -10.54
N ASP A 350 17.42 -12.88 -9.61
CA ASP A 350 16.44 -12.83 -8.55
C ASP A 350 16.81 -11.76 -7.49
N PRO A 351 15.85 -11.32 -6.66
CA PRO A 351 16.08 -10.30 -5.66
C PRO A 351 17.08 -10.66 -4.55
N GLN A 352 17.55 -11.92 -4.45
CA GLN A 352 18.63 -12.27 -3.51
C GLN A 352 19.93 -11.54 -3.86
N LEU A 353 20.06 -11.04 -5.10
CA LEU A 353 21.14 -10.15 -5.51
C LEU A 353 21.26 -8.93 -4.61
N ILE A 354 20.13 -8.38 -4.10
CA ILE A 354 20.11 -7.20 -3.21
C ILE A 354 20.96 -7.44 -1.96
N ALA A 355 20.72 -8.54 -1.26
CA ALA A 355 21.47 -8.89 -0.05
C ALA A 355 22.97 -9.07 -0.33
N ARG A 356 23.31 -9.64 -1.49
CA ARG A 356 24.72 -9.82 -1.92
C ARG A 356 25.39 -8.48 -2.23
N ILE A 357 24.68 -7.54 -2.85
CA ILE A 357 25.20 -6.19 -3.10
C ILE A 357 25.39 -5.46 -1.77
N HIS A 358 24.37 -5.46 -0.89
CA HIS A 358 24.45 -4.78 0.41
C HIS A 358 25.55 -5.36 1.33
N SER A 359 25.94 -6.62 1.16
CA SER A 359 27.09 -7.19 1.88
C SER A 359 28.43 -6.59 1.45
N ILE A 360 28.51 -6.01 0.24
CA ILE A 360 29.70 -5.36 -0.31
C ILE A 360 29.63 -3.84 -0.14
N ASP A 361 28.49 -3.26 -0.45
CA ASP A 361 28.23 -1.82 -0.36
C ASP A 361 26.79 -1.59 0.18
N PRO A 362 26.65 -1.38 1.50
CA PRO A 362 25.34 -1.08 2.11
C PRO A 362 24.71 0.21 1.59
N ASP A 363 25.51 1.12 1.03
CA ASP A 363 25.05 2.41 0.51
C ASP A 363 24.75 2.39 -0.98
N ALA A 364 24.88 1.26 -1.64
CA ALA A 364 24.58 1.13 -3.07
C ALA A 364 23.12 1.56 -3.36
N MET A 365 22.94 2.36 -4.42
CA MET A 365 21.62 2.54 -5.06
C MET A 365 21.34 1.31 -5.93
N ILE A 366 20.23 0.67 -5.69
CA ILE A 366 19.78 -0.53 -6.40
C ILE A 366 18.39 -0.26 -6.97
N ALA A 367 18.18 -0.53 -8.24
CA ALA A 367 16.90 -0.34 -8.90
C ALA A 367 16.62 -1.43 -9.94
N LEU A 368 15.35 -1.67 -10.24
CA LEU A 368 14.93 -2.47 -11.38
C LEU A 368 15.25 -1.72 -12.68
N TYR A 369 15.55 -2.45 -13.75
CA TYR A 369 15.84 -1.88 -15.08
C TYR A 369 14.93 -2.54 -16.14
N LYS A 370 13.83 -1.87 -16.46
CA LYS A 370 12.73 -2.37 -17.30
C LYS A 370 12.55 -1.60 -18.60
#